data_252c103cb706a77078075347c8ea4002
#
_entry.id   252c103cb706a77078075347c8ea4002
#
_cell.length_a   1.000
_cell.length_b   1.000
_cell.length_c   1.000
_cell.angle_alpha   90.00
_cell.angle_beta   90.00
_cell.angle_gamma   90.00
#
_symmetry.space_group_name_H-M   'P 1'
#
loop_
_entity.id
_entity.type
_entity.pdbx_description
1 polymer ?
#
loop_
_entity_poly.entity_id
_entity_poly.type
_entity_poly.pdbx_seq_one_letter_code
_entity_poly.pdbx_strand_id
1 'polypeptide(L)'
;MTKINNDHEKAHPAAKMYANEFKEGQLSRREFLSRTTALGLTASAAYALGGLTQPAHAGGHLQQGGTMRMSMQIIALKDPRLFDWTQLAHFTAGFLEYLVEYNSDGSITPNLLESWSASEDAKTYILNVRKGVKWNNGDDFTAEDVARNIEGWCDKSVEGNSMAGRMASLIDPDTGKAAAGAIKVVDSHTV
;
A
#
# COMPACT_ATOMS: atom_id res chain seq x y z
N MET A 1 22.58 25.57 -16.55
CA MET A 1 23.99 25.22 -16.27
C MET A 1 24.13 25.01 -14.76
N THR A 2 24.02 23.79 -14.33
CA THR A 2 24.13 23.40 -12.90
C THR A 2 25.63 23.30 -12.58
N LYS A 3 26.11 24.11 -11.63
CA LYS A 3 27.49 24.03 -11.13
C LYS A 3 27.70 22.64 -10.53
N ILE A 4 28.53 21.83 -11.17
CA ILE A 4 29.05 20.60 -10.59
C ILE A 4 29.98 21.04 -9.45
N ASN A 5 29.53 20.84 -8.22
CA ASN A 5 30.34 21.10 -7.04
C ASN A 5 31.53 20.12 -7.05
N ASN A 6 32.74 20.66 -7.13
CA ASN A 6 33.98 19.90 -7.03
C ASN A 6 34.27 19.49 -5.57
N ASP A 7 33.39 18.72 -4.94
CA ASP A 7 33.61 18.19 -3.60
C ASP A 7 34.72 17.11 -3.55
N HIS A 8 35.23 16.72 -4.71
CA HIS A 8 36.33 15.74 -4.83
C HIS A 8 37.68 16.26 -4.33
N GLU A 9 37.92 17.58 -4.40
CA GLU A 9 39.18 18.19 -3.95
C GLU A 9 39.30 18.24 -2.42
N LYS A 10 38.17 18.22 -1.69
CA LYS A 10 38.11 18.29 -0.22
C LYS A 10 37.95 16.93 0.44
N ALA A 11 37.98 15.84 -0.32
CA ALA A 11 37.84 14.50 0.24
C ALA A 11 38.98 14.18 1.22
N HIS A 12 38.63 13.59 2.37
CA HIS A 12 39.59 13.15 3.37
C HIS A 12 40.68 12.28 2.74
N PRO A 13 41.99 12.45 3.09
CA PRO A 13 43.09 11.69 2.48
C PRO A 13 42.87 10.18 2.49
N ALA A 14 42.30 9.64 3.59
CA ALA A 14 42.00 8.22 3.69
C ALA A 14 40.94 7.76 2.67
N ALA A 15 40.02 8.62 2.23
CA ALA A 15 39.04 8.26 1.22
C ALA A 15 39.68 8.04 -0.15
N LYS A 16 40.73 8.82 -0.47
CA LYS A 16 41.52 8.65 -1.70
C LYS A 16 42.33 7.34 -1.63
N MET A 17 42.87 7.00 -0.46
CA MET A 17 43.54 5.72 -0.24
C MET A 17 42.61 4.55 -0.48
N TYR A 18 41.42 4.55 0.13
CA TYR A 18 40.43 3.51 -0.09
C TYR A 18 39.95 3.41 -1.54
N ALA A 19 39.91 4.51 -2.27
CA ALA A 19 39.58 4.49 -3.69
C ALA A 19 40.66 3.80 -4.53
N ASN A 20 41.93 3.94 -4.17
CA ASN A 20 43.03 3.23 -4.82
C ASN A 20 43.00 1.74 -4.49
N GLU A 21 42.89 1.38 -3.21
CA GLU A 21 42.70 -0.01 -2.77
C GLU A 21 41.52 -0.71 -3.46
N PHE A 22 40.41 0.01 -3.64
CA PHE A 22 39.28 -0.50 -4.37
C PHE A 22 39.58 -0.75 -5.85
N LYS A 23 40.25 0.20 -6.53
CA LYS A 23 40.67 0.07 -7.93
C LYS A 23 41.66 -1.04 -8.17
N GLU A 24 42.51 -1.30 -7.17
CA GLU A 24 43.50 -2.40 -7.15
C GLU A 24 42.85 -3.75 -6.77
N GLY A 25 41.56 -3.78 -6.46
CA GLY A 25 40.83 -5.00 -6.10
C GLY A 25 41.05 -5.49 -4.66
N GLN A 26 41.69 -4.66 -3.80
CA GLN A 26 41.99 -4.99 -2.39
C GLN A 26 40.75 -4.78 -1.51
N LEU A 27 39.79 -3.97 -1.93
CA LEU A 27 38.51 -3.75 -1.25
C LEU A 27 37.35 -4.16 -2.14
N SER A 28 36.34 -4.79 -1.53
CA SER A 28 35.04 -4.98 -2.19
C SER A 28 34.31 -3.63 -2.33
N ARG A 29 33.40 -3.54 -3.31
CA ARG A 29 32.54 -2.36 -3.49
C ARG A 29 31.82 -1.95 -2.20
N ARG A 30 31.34 -2.93 -1.41
CA ARG A 30 30.63 -2.67 -0.16
C ARG A 30 31.54 -2.06 0.89
N GLU A 31 32.72 -2.61 1.06
CA GLU A 31 33.71 -2.10 2.01
C GLU A 31 34.18 -0.70 1.65
N PHE A 32 34.49 -0.46 0.37
CA PHE A 32 34.85 0.86 -0.12
C PHE A 32 33.77 1.91 0.19
N LEU A 33 32.52 1.64 -0.17
CA LEU A 33 31.42 2.57 0.09
C LEU A 33 31.19 2.77 1.59
N SER A 34 31.23 1.73 2.39
CA SER A 34 31.07 1.80 3.85
C SER A 34 32.16 2.65 4.51
N ARG A 35 33.42 2.44 4.13
CA ARG A 35 34.57 3.18 4.71
C ARG A 35 34.57 4.65 4.29
N THR A 36 34.25 4.94 3.02
CA THR A 36 34.22 6.33 2.51
C THR A 36 33.05 7.13 3.07
N THR A 37 31.86 6.52 3.24
CA THR A 37 30.74 7.18 3.89
C THR A 37 30.95 7.40 5.39
N ALA A 38 31.64 6.49 6.07
CA ALA A 38 32.07 6.70 7.47
C ALA A 38 33.03 7.89 7.65
N LEU A 39 33.77 8.27 6.62
CA LEU A 39 34.58 9.48 6.57
C LEU A 39 33.79 10.75 6.18
N GLY A 40 32.47 10.67 6.11
CA GLY A 40 31.60 11.80 5.82
C GLY A 40 31.38 12.08 4.32
N LEU A 41 31.86 11.23 3.41
CA LEU A 41 31.54 11.37 1.99
C LEU A 41 30.08 11.02 1.74
N THR A 42 29.43 11.83 0.89
CA THR A 42 28.11 11.44 0.34
C THR A 42 28.26 10.22 -0.57
N ALA A 43 27.21 9.42 -0.70
CA ALA A 43 27.23 8.26 -1.59
C ALA A 43 27.62 8.66 -3.03
N SER A 44 27.11 9.77 -3.56
CA SER A 44 27.46 10.28 -4.89
C SER A 44 28.93 10.63 -5.01
N ALA A 45 29.53 11.25 -4.00
CA ALA A 45 30.94 11.58 -3.99
C ALA A 45 31.82 10.30 -3.92
N ALA A 46 31.41 9.30 -3.11
CA ALA A 46 32.09 8.01 -3.04
C ALA A 46 32.05 7.27 -4.39
N TYR A 47 30.91 7.24 -5.06
CA TYR A 47 30.78 6.62 -6.38
C TYR A 47 31.72 7.29 -7.41
N ALA A 48 31.74 8.63 -7.43
CA ALA A 48 32.63 9.36 -8.33
C ALA A 48 34.11 9.11 -8.03
N LEU A 49 34.50 9.06 -6.74
CA LEU A 49 35.87 8.82 -6.31
C LEU A 49 36.35 7.40 -6.69
N GLY A 50 35.48 6.42 -6.55
CA GLY A 50 35.74 5.02 -6.91
C GLY A 50 35.65 4.74 -8.43
N GLY A 51 35.26 5.70 -9.25
CA GLY A 51 35.01 5.47 -10.67
C GLY A 51 33.82 4.55 -10.95
N LEU A 52 32.90 4.46 -10.00
CA LEU A 52 31.69 3.64 -10.13
C LEU A 52 30.57 4.42 -10.84
N THR A 53 29.83 3.73 -11.68
CA THR A 53 28.60 4.29 -12.25
C THR A 53 27.61 4.52 -11.12
N GLN A 54 27.18 5.76 -10.95
CA GLN A 54 26.14 6.08 -9.98
C GLN A 54 24.87 5.29 -10.34
N PRO A 55 24.14 4.75 -9.32
CA PRO A 55 22.81 4.25 -9.56
C PRO A 55 21.99 5.35 -10.21
N ALA A 56 21.29 5.03 -11.29
CA ALA A 56 20.39 5.99 -11.92
C ALA A 56 19.43 6.50 -10.84
N HIS A 57 19.47 7.81 -10.59
CA HIS A 57 18.42 8.40 -9.79
C HIS A 57 17.11 8.18 -10.54
N ALA A 58 16.15 7.51 -9.91
CA ALA A 58 14.79 7.39 -10.40
C ALA A 58 14.03 8.75 -10.38
N GLY A 59 14.75 9.82 -10.60
CA GLY A 59 14.28 11.20 -10.59
C GLY A 59 14.45 11.82 -11.96
N GLY A 60 13.64 11.42 -12.92
CA GLY A 60 13.65 12.08 -14.21
C GLY A 60 12.91 11.26 -15.26
N HIS A 61 11.85 11.82 -15.77
CA HIS A 61 11.01 11.29 -16.84
C HIS A 61 10.30 9.97 -16.48
N LEU A 62 9.23 10.11 -15.69
CA LEU A 62 8.20 9.08 -15.65
C LEU A 62 7.74 8.86 -17.10
N GLN A 63 8.11 7.72 -17.66
CA GLN A 63 7.66 7.34 -18.97
C GLN A 63 6.19 6.92 -18.84
N GLN A 64 5.30 7.65 -19.49
CA GLN A 64 3.89 7.28 -19.49
C GLN A 64 3.71 6.00 -20.31
N GLY A 65 2.98 5.05 -19.74
CA GLY A 65 2.73 3.74 -20.35
C GLY A 65 3.88 2.75 -20.15
N GLY A 66 3.77 1.60 -20.76
CA GLY A 66 4.70 0.49 -20.62
C GLY A 66 4.14 -0.64 -19.76
N THR A 67 4.97 -1.66 -19.49
CA THR A 67 4.60 -2.83 -18.69
C THR A 67 5.42 -2.85 -17.41
N MET A 68 4.75 -2.80 -16.26
CA MET A 68 5.37 -3.05 -14.97
C MET A 68 5.18 -4.52 -14.60
N ARG A 69 6.29 -5.20 -14.31
CA ARG A 69 6.25 -6.58 -13.82
C ARG A 69 6.58 -6.60 -12.34
N MET A 70 5.62 -7.06 -11.54
CA MET A 70 5.81 -7.26 -10.11
C MET A 70 5.85 -8.75 -9.81
N SER A 71 6.81 -9.17 -8.98
CA SER A 71 6.86 -10.52 -8.46
C SER A 71 6.39 -10.53 -7.02
N MET A 72 5.41 -11.37 -6.72
CA MET A 72 4.92 -11.57 -5.35
C MET A 72 4.54 -13.04 -5.15
N GLN A 73 4.58 -13.49 -3.92
CA GLN A 73 4.07 -14.80 -3.57
C GLN A 73 2.54 -14.76 -3.62
N ILE A 74 1.95 -15.58 -4.49
CA ILE A 74 0.50 -15.73 -4.60
C ILE A 74 0.14 -17.08 -4.03
N ILE A 75 -0.73 -17.08 -3.03
CA ILE A 75 -1.45 -18.24 -2.54
C ILE A 75 -2.77 -18.31 -3.31
N ALA A 76 -3.41 -19.48 -3.39
CA ALA A 76 -4.66 -19.64 -4.12
C ALA A 76 -5.68 -18.54 -3.79
N LEU A 77 -6.27 -17.95 -4.82
CA LEU A 77 -7.35 -16.99 -4.67
C LEU A 77 -8.53 -17.65 -3.97
N LYS A 78 -9.04 -16.95 -2.97
CA LYS A 78 -10.19 -17.37 -2.17
C LYS A 78 -11.27 -16.30 -2.23
N ASP A 79 -12.38 -16.57 -1.58
CA ASP A 79 -13.38 -15.58 -1.26
C ASP A 79 -12.74 -14.39 -0.51
N PRO A 80 -13.03 -13.12 -0.86
CA PRO A 80 -12.48 -11.93 -0.18
C PRO A 80 -12.66 -11.92 1.34
N ARG A 81 -13.70 -12.57 1.86
CA ARG A 81 -13.91 -12.75 3.31
C ARG A 81 -12.81 -13.55 4.00
N LEU A 82 -12.08 -14.35 3.22
CA LEU A 82 -11.00 -15.23 3.68
C LEU A 82 -9.62 -14.63 3.45
N PHE A 83 -9.53 -13.34 3.12
CA PHE A 83 -8.26 -12.65 2.92
C PHE A 83 -7.56 -12.45 4.26
N ASP A 84 -6.48 -13.17 4.45
CA ASP A 84 -5.72 -13.24 5.68
C ASP A 84 -4.24 -12.84 5.52
N TRP A 85 -3.84 -12.40 4.30
CA TRP A 85 -2.48 -11.93 4.06
C TRP A 85 -2.41 -10.73 3.10
N THR A 86 -1.41 -9.89 3.32
CA THR A 86 -1.27 -8.57 2.67
C THR A 86 -1.07 -8.64 1.16
N GLN A 87 -0.37 -9.65 0.66
CA GLN A 87 -0.09 -9.79 -0.78
C GLN A 87 -1.37 -9.96 -1.61
N LEU A 88 -2.38 -10.64 -1.04
CA LEU A 88 -3.66 -10.79 -1.72
C LEU A 88 -4.40 -9.46 -1.83
N ALA A 89 -4.36 -8.64 -0.79
CA ALA A 89 -4.93 -7.29 -0.84
C ALA A 89 -4.24 -6.43 -1.91
N HIS A 90 -2.91 -6.50 -2.03
CA HIS A 90 -2.17 -5.78 -3.06
C HIS A 90 -2.47 -6.28 -4.48
N PHE A 91 -2.63 -7.59 -4.65
CA PHE A 91 -2.99 -8.17 -5.95
C PHE A 91 -4.39 -7.77 -6.37
N THR A 92 -5.35 -7.83 -5.45
CA THR A 92 -6.76 -7.50 -5.75
C THR A 92 -7.01 -6.00 -5.91
N ALA A 93 -6.16 -5.13 -5.37
CA ALA A 93 -6.23 -3.68 -5.59
C ALA A 93 -6.14 -3.28 -7.07
N GLY A 94 -5.64 -4.17 -7.95
CA GLY A 94 -5.62 -3.93 -9.39
C GLY A 94 -6.96 -4.08 -10.10
N PHE A 95 -7.97 -4.68 -9.45
CA PHE A 95 -9.29 -4.95 -10.05
C PHE A 95 -10.47 -4.90 -9.08
N LEU A 96 -10.23 -4.81 -7.77
CA LEU A 96 -11.25 -4.56 -6.75
C LEU A 96 -11.10 -3.13 -6.22
N GLU A 97 -12.21 -2.45 -6.07
CA GLU A 97 -12.28 -1.13 -5.46
C GLU A 97 -12.76 -1.24 -4.01
N TYR A 98 -12.28 -0.33 -3.18
CA TYR A 98 -12.64 -0.28 -1.76
C TYR A 98 -13.66 0.83 -1.51
N LEU A 99 -14.40 0.72 -0.40
CA LEU A 99 -15.30 1.79 0.05
C LEU A 99 -14.52 3.07 0.38
N VAL A 100 -13.35 2.91 0.97
CA VAL A 100 -12.43 3.99 1.35
C VAL A 100 -10.99 3.58 1.02
N GLU A 101 -10.13 4.55 0.81
CA GLU A 101 -8.69 4.33 0.64
C GLU A 101 -7.95 4.67 1.92
N TYR A 102 -7.00 3.82 2.29
CA TYR A 102 -6.08 4.05 3.38
C TYR A 102 -4.75 4.54 2.81
N ASN A 103 -4.43 5.81 3.08
CA ASN A 103 -3.25 6.47 2.53
C ASN A 103 -1.98 6.17 3.34
N SER A 104 -0.82 6.39 2.73
CA SER A 104 0.49 6.14 3.35
C SER A 104 0.78 7.04 4.57
N ASP A 105 0.09 8.17 4.70
CA ASP A 105 0.18 9.07 5.85
C ASP A 105 -0.78 8.69 6.99
N GLY A 106 -1.54 7.61 6.84
CA GLY A 106 -2.53 7.13 7.80
C GLY A 106 -3.90 7.78 7.66
N SER A 107 -4.09 8.69 6.72
CA SER A 107 -5.42 9.26 6.44
C SER A 107 -6.30 8.28 5.69
N ILE A 108 -7.63 8.47 5.83
CA ILE A 108 -8.63 7.69 5.11
C ILE A 108 -9.41 8.64 4.19
N THR A 109 -9.47 8.32 2.92
CA THR A 109 -10.20 9.10 1.92
C THR A 109 -11.35 8.31 1.30
N PRO A 110 -12.46 8.98 0.91
CA PRO A 110 -13.57 8.32 0.23
C PRO A 110 -13.14 7.77 -1.13
N ASN A 111 -13.66 6.55 -1.49
CA ASN A 111 -13.54 6.00 -2.83
C ASN A 111 -14.93 5.59 -3.35
N LEU A 112 -15.40 4.36 -3.13
CA LEU A 112 -16.79 3.98 -3.47
C LEU A 112 -17.82 4.60 -2.53
N LEU A 113 -17.42 5.01 -1.33
CA LEU A 113 -18.22 5.97 -0.55
C LEU A 113 -17.95 7.38 -1.06
N GLU A 114 -19.00 8.21 -1.07
CA GLU A 114 -18.88 9.65 -1.23
C GLU A 114 -18.48 10.33 0.09
N SER A 115 -19.05 9.84 1.19
CA SER A 115 -18.76 10.27 2.55
C SER A 115 -19.25 9.24 3.58
N TRP A 116 -18.86 9.44 4.83
CA TRP A 116 -19.41 8.72 5.97
C TRP A 116 -19.47 9.61 7.20
N SER A 117 -20.30 9.24 8.14
CA SER A 117 -20.32 9.87 9.48
C SER A 117 -20.49 8.81 10.56
N ALA A 118 -20.09 9.15 11.77
CA ALA A 118 -20.28 8.32 12.95
C ALA A 118 -20.99 9.13 14.05
N SER A 119 -21.81 8.46 14.87
CA SER A 119 -22.36 9.05 16.08
C SER A 119 -21.25 9.38 17.08
N GLU A 120 -21.53 10.27 18.05
CA GLU A 120 -20.55 10.68 19.08
C GLU A 120 -20.05 9.48 19.92
N ASP A 121 -20.87 8.48 20.13
CA ASP A 121 -20.52 7.24 20.84
C ASP A 121 -19.91 6.16 19.94
N ALA A 122 -19.68 6.48 18.67
CA ALA A 122 -19.11 5.60 17.64
C ALA A 122 -19.86 4.26 17.47
N LYS A 123 -21.16 4.22 17.77
CA LYS A 123 -21.98 2.99 17.62
C LYS A 123 -22.76 2.94 16.32
N THR A 124 -23.08 4.11 15.76
CA THR A 124 -23.83 4.21 14.51
C THR A 124 -22.97 4.88 13.45
N TYR A 125 -22.87 4.22 12.31
CA TYR A 125 -22.18 4.76 11.13
C TYR A 125 -23.18 4.92 10.00
N ILE A 126 -23.11 6.03 9.29
CA ILE A 126 -23.88 6.28 8.08
C ILE A 126 -22.87 6.29 6.93
N LEU A 127 -23.07 5.41 5.96
CA LEU A 127 -22.22 5.27 4.78
C LEU A 127 -22.97 5.79 3.56
N ASN A 128 -22.48 6.86 2.95
CA ASN A 128 -23.06 7.42 1.74
C ASN A 128 -22.33 6.86 0.52
N VAL A 129 -23.00 6.02 -0.23
CA VAL A 129 -22.46 5.32 -1.40
C VAL A 129 -22.44 6.27 -2.60
N ARG A 130 -21.34 6.29 -3.33
CA ARG A 130 -21.15 7.14 -4.51
C ARG A 130 -22.14 6.77 -5.60
N LYS A 131 -22.80 7.79 -6.16
CA LYS A 131 -23.76 7.63 -7.25
C LYS A 131 -23.05 7.42 -8.60
N GLY A 132 -23.72 6.70 -9.50
CA GLY A 132 -23.27 6.52 -10.88
C GLY A 132 -22.12 5.53 -11.05
N VAL A 133 -21.74 4.82 -10.00
CA VAL A 133 -20.77 3.71 -10.07
C VAL A 133 -21.48 2.48 -10.62
N LYS A 134 -20.79 1.73 -11.49
CA LYS A 134 -21.32 0.52 -12.11
C LYS A 134 -20.37 -0.66 -11.92
N TRP A 135 -20.95 -1.83 -11.79
CA TRP A 135 -20.26 -3.08 -11.89
C TRP A 135 -19.77 -3.34 -13.34
N ASN A 136 -18.80 -4.23 -13.50
CA ASN A 136 -18.25 -4.60 -14.81
C ASN A 136 -19.30 -5.16 -15.79
N ASN A 137 -20.40 -5.70 -15.29
CA ASN A 137 -21.53 -6.19 -16.07
C ASN A 137 -22.53 -5.08 -16.48
N GLY A 138 -22.30 -3.84 -16.00
CA GLY A 138 -23.14 -2.67 -16.30
C GLY A 138 -24.23 -2.37 -15.29
N ASP A 139 -24.46 -3.24 -14.29
CA ASP A 139 -25.41 -2.99 -13.21
C ASP A 139 -24.96 -1.83 -12.32
N ASP A 140 -25.89 -1.16 -11.66
CA ASP A 140 -25.57 -0.09 -10.73
C ASP A 140 -25.03 -0.67 -9.42
N PHE A 141 -23.95 -0.07 -8.91
CA PHE A 141 -23.47 -0.31 -7.57
C PHE A 141 -24.29 0.49 -6.56
N THR A 142 -24.83 -0.18 -5.56
CA THR A 142 -25.80 0.42 -4.64
C THR A 142 -25.48 0.12 -3.17
N ALA A 143 -26.24 0.76 -2.28
CA ALA A 143 -26.20 0.50 -0.83
C ALA A 143 -26.52 -0.97 -0.47
N GLU A 144 -27.31 -1.65 -1.27
CA GLU A 144 -27.62 -3.09 -1.11
C GLU A 144 -26.36 -3.95 -1.27
N ASP A 145 -25.47 -3.59 -2.22
CA ASP A 145 -24.22 -4.30 -2.43
C ASP A 145 -23.28 -4.12 -1.24
N VAL A 146 -23.22 -2.91 -0.69
CA VAL A 146 -22.44 -2.60 0.52
C VAL A 146 -22.96 -3.37 1.71
N ALA A 147 -24.27 -3.32 1.96
CA ALA A 147 -24.93 -4.03 3.06
C ALA A 147 -24.67 -5.54 2.99
N ARG A 148 -24.87 -6.15 1.82
CA ARG A 148 -24.62 -7.59 1.58
C ARG A 148 -23.18 -7.98 1.85
N ASN A 149 -22.23 -7.11 1.49
CA ASN A 149 -20.82 -7.36 1.74
C ASN A 149 -20.49 -7.35 3.24
N ILE A 150 -21.02 -6.37 3.99
CA ILE A 150 -20.84 -6.27 5.44
C ILE A 150 -21.52 -7.45 6.16
N GLU A 151 -22.72 -7.83 5.73
CA GLU A 151 -23.41 -9.02 6.23
C GLU A 151 -22.58 -10.29 6.01
N GLY A 152 -21.98 -10.42 4.82
CA GLY A 152 -21.09 -11.55 4.53
C GLY A 152 -19.86 -11.61 5.45
N TRP A 153 -19.31 -10.46 5.85
CA TRP A 153 -18.24 -10.40 6.84
C TRP A 153 -18.67 -10.86 8.25
N CYS A 154 -19.94 -10.70 8.57
CA CYS A 154 -20.50 -11.12 9.85
C CYS A 154 -20.80 -12.63 9.94
N ASP A 155 -20.71 -13.39 8.85
CA ASP A 155 -21.08 -14.81 8.83
C ASP A 155 -19.95 -15.70 9.38
N LYS A 156 -20.08 -16.14 10.64
CA LYS A 156 -19.17 -17.07 11.31
C LYS A 156 -19.24 -18.50 10.78
N SER A 157 -20.28 -18.86 10.03
CA SER A 157 -20.41 -20.22 9.48
C SER A 157 -19.45 -20.47 8.31
N VAL A 158 -18.89 -19.40 7.74
CA VAL A 158 -17.88 -19.50 6.68
C VAL A 158 -16.53 -19.77 7.31
N GLU A 159 -16.03 -20.97 7.08
CA GLU A 159 -14.74 -21.41 7.62
C GLU A 159 -13.61 -20.49 7.13
N GLY A 160 -12.77 -19.99 8.05
CA GLY A 160 -11.68 -19.09 7.75
C GLY A 160 -12.09 -17.63 7.47
N ASN A 161 -13.32 -17.22 7.77
CA ASN A 161 -13.76 -15.84 7.67
C ASN A 161 -12.98 -14.95 8.64
N SER A 162 -11.90 -14.33 8.16
CA SER A 162 -11.02 -13.46 8.97
C SER A 162 -11.70 -12.16 9.39
N MET A 163 -12.78 -11.77 8.71
CA MET A 163 -13.51 -10.53 8.99
C MET A 163 -14.47 -10.68 10.17
N ALA A 164 -14.99 -11.88 10.44
CA ALA A 164 -15.97 -12.11 11.50
C ALA A 164 -15.48 -11.66 12.89
N GLY A 165 -14.18 -11.81 13.17
CA GLY A 165 -13.59 -11.30 14.42
C GLY A 165 -13.59 -9.77 14.51
N ARG A 166 -13.45 -9.07 13.39
CA ARG A 166 -13.46 -7.60 13.32
C ARG A 166 -14.87 -7.02 13.38
N MET A 167 -15.86 -7.78 12.90
CA MET A 167 -17.28 -7.42 12.89
C MET A 167 -18.04 -7.93 14.14
N ALA A 168 -17.34 -8.36 15.17
CA ALA A 168 -17.94 -9.01 16.36
C ALA A 168 -19.07 -8.21 17.01
N SER A 169 -19.00 -6.88 17.00
CA SER A 169 -20.03 -5.99 17.54
C SER A 169 -21.34 -5.97 16.74
N LEU A 170 -21.29 -6.41 15.48
CA LEU A 170 -22.46 -6.50 14.59
C LEU A 170 -23.06 -7.92 14.57
N ILE A 171 -22.41 -8.89 15.21
CA ILE A 171 -22.80 -10.30 15.13
C ILE A 171 -23.65 -10.69 16.32
N ASP A 172 -24.79 -11.28 16.03
CA ASP A 172 -25.62 -11.95 16.99
C ASP A 172 -24.91 -13.21 17.51
N PRO A 173 -24.68 -13.33 18.84
CA PRO A 173 -23.92 -14.44 19.40
C PRO A 173 -24.62 -15.81 19.25
N ASP A 174 -25.94 -15.84 19.16
CA ASP A 174 -26.73 -17.09 19.09
C ASP A 174 -26.73 -17.62 17.62
N THR A 175 -26.81 -16.75 16.65
CA THR A 175 -26.87 -17.14 15.22
C THR A 175 -25.50 -17.16 14.53
N GLY A 176 -24.54 -16.42 15.07
CA GLY A 176 -23.24 -16.23 14.42
C GLY A 176 -23.27 -15.43 13.13
N LYS A 177 -24.33 -14.68 12.88
CA LYS A 177 -24.58 -13.82 11.71
C LYS A 177 -24.83 -12.38 12.13
N ALA A 178 -24.97 -11.49 11.17
CA ALA A 178 -25.34 -10.09 11.46
C ALA A 178 -26.62 -10.04 12.32
N ALA A 179 -26.56 -9.30 13.42
CA ALA A 179 -27.73 -9.10 14.27
C ALA A 179 -28.84 -8.37 13.52
N ALA A 180 -30.08 -8.70 13.82
CA ALA A 180 -31.22 -8.08 13.17
C ALA A 180 -31.19 -6.55 13.33
N GLY A 181 -31.19 -5.83 12.21
CA GLY A 181 -31.15 -4.37 12.17
C GLY A 181 -29.78 -3.73 12.45
N ALA A 182 -28.72 -4.53 12.65
CA ALA A 182 -27.36 -4.00 12.78
C ALA A 182 -26.84 -3.36 11.49
N ILE A 183 -27.32 -3.85 10.34
CA ILE A 183 -27.03 -3.30 9.02
C ILE A 183 -28.37 -2.95 8.39
N LYS A 184 -28.51 -1.70 7.94
CA LYS A 184 -29.78 -1.21 7.41
C LYS A 184 -29.55 -0.38 6.16
N VAL A 185 -30.12 -0.81 5.05
CA VAL A 185 -30.24 0.01 3.84
C VAL A 185 -31.35 1.03 4.08
N VAL A 186 -31.00 2.30 4.01
CA VAL A 186 -31.93 3.44 4.19
C VAL A 186 -32.55 3.81 2.84
N ASP A 187 -31.72 3.89 1.83
CA ASP A 187 -32.10 4.12 0.42
C ASP A 187 -31.03 3.51 -0.51
N SER A 188 -31.17 3.69 -1.82
CA SER A 188 -30.26 3.10 -2.81
C SER A 188 -28.77 3.51 -2.67
N HIS A 189 -28.47 4.53 -1.86
CA HIS A 189 -27.13 5.08 -1.68
C HIS A 189 -26.75 5.33 -0.22
N THR A 190 -27.53 4.84 0.74
CA THR A 190 -27.29 5.06 2.17
C THR A 190 -27.46 3.77 2.95
N VAL A 191 -26.41 3.38 3.68
CA VAL A 191 -26.40 2.26 4.64
C VAL A 191 -26.19 2.78 6.03
#